data_aea9eed43ec684f42ed84ed15f4c7aff
#
_entry.id   aea9eed43ec684f42ed84ed15f4c7aff
#
_cell.length_a   1.000
_cell.length_b   1.000
_cell.length_c   1.000
_cell.angle_alpha   90.00
_cell.angle_beta   90.00
_cell.angle_gamma   90.00
#
_symmetry.space_group_name_H-M   'P 1'
#
loop_
_entity.id
_entity.type
_entity.pdbx_description
1 polymer ?
#
loop_
_entity_poly.entity_id
_entity_poly.type
_entity_poly.pdbx_seq_one_letter_code
_entity_poly.pdbx_strand_id
1 'polypeptide(L)'
;MVATGVATTIGRPCGAGAAEPPARRRMTIDLICGNLGVKVSQREAIDLAKRHGFESVFPDAGELARLSDSEVPALLADLKAAGLVFGAGFLGVDFRKDDETFARGLGDLPAYARALQRAGVRRTGTWLPPSSDSLTYMQHFKQTARRLREVARVLGDHELRLGLEYVGPKTAWAARRYPFLHTLAETRELIAEIGLTNVGLVLDSWHWYHAGDSAADIQGLRNADVVAVDLNDAPADVPKDQQRDNARELPMATGVIDAGAFLKALVAIGYDGPVRAEPFNEAVRKMPPEEAVAATARAMKKAFALLDG
;
A
#
# COMPACT_ATOMS: atom_id res chain seq x y z
N MET A 1 -30.63 19.63 72.69
CA MET A 1 -31.37 19.38 71.41
C MET A 1 -30.38 19.56 70.26
N VAL A 2 -29.94 18.46 69.72
CA VAL A 2 -28.99 18.45 68.54
C VAL A 2 -29.79 18.02 67.33
N ALA A 3 -29.87 18.90 66.34
CA ALA A 3 -30.58 18.64 65.06
C ALA A 3 -29.57 18.03 64.09
N THR A 4 -29.83 16.78 63.72
CA THR A 4 -29.09 16.05 62.64
C THR A 4 -29.69 16.38 61.31
N GLY A 5 -28.94 17.10 60.42
CA GLY A 5 -29.30 17.34 59.04
C GLY A 5 -28.88 16.16 58.14
N VAL A 6 -29.84 15.56 57.44
CA VAL A 6 -29.61 14.54 56.41
C VAL A 6 -29.31 15.23 55.10
N ALA A 7 -28.11 15.04 54.59
CA ALA A 7 -27.73 15.51 53.22
C ALA A 7 -28.16 14.49 52.18
N THR A 8 -29.09 14.86 51.31
CA THR A 8 -29.54 14.08 50.15
C THR A 8 -28.60 14.33 48.97
N THR A 9 -27.78 13.35 48.61
CA THR A 9 -26.95 13.38 47.41
C THR A 9 -27.81 13.07 46.19
N ILE A 10 -28.04 14.07 45.34
CA ILE A 10 -28.67 13.92 44.02
C ILE A 10 -27.63 13.35 43.07
N GLY A 11 -27.78 12.07 42.69
CA GLY A 11 -26.97 11.43 41.65
C GLY A 11 -27.16 12.11 40.33
N ARG A 12 -26.08 12.58 39.69
CA ARG A 12 -26.07 13.03 38.32
C ARG A 12 -26.34 11.84 37.39
N PRO A 13 -27.23 11.94 36.36
CA PRO A 13 -27.36 10.91 35.38
C PRO A 13 -26.09 10.85 34.54
N CYS A 14 -25.50 9.65 34.35
CA CYS A 14 -24.51 9.37 33.34
C CYS A 14 -25.09 9.71 31.97
N GLY A 15 -24.61 10.77 31.34
CA GLY A 15 -24.93 11.08 29.97
C GLY A 15 -24.48 9.92 29.08
N ALA A 16 -25.41 9.30 28.36
CA ALA A 16 -25.08 8.40 27.28
C ALA A 16 -24.22 9.19 26.29
N GLY A 17 -22.95 8.81 26.16
CA GLY A 17 -22.07 9.40 25.16
C GLY A 17 -22.69 9.20 23.79
N ALA A 18 -22.91 10.29 23.06
CA ALA A 18 -23.32 10.21 21.68
C ALA A 18 -22.27 9.37 20.93
N ALA A 19 -22.72 8.33 20.24
CA ALA A 19 -21.82 7.51 19.42
C ALA A 19 -21.11 8.45 18.42
N GLU A 20 -19.79 8.40 18.39
CA GLU A 20 -19.02 9.13 17.39
C GLU A 20 -19.55 8.75 15.99
N PRO A 21 -19.72 9.74 15.10
CA PRO A 21 -20.13 9.44 13.74
C PRO A 21 -19.14 8.47 13.11
N PRO A 22 -19.61 7.52 12.28
CA PRO A 22 -18.72 6.55 11.66
C PRO A 22 -17.58 7.25 10.92
N ALA A 23 -16.35 6.75 11.11
CA ALA A 23 -15.17 7.31 10.48
C ALA A 23 -15.35 7.35 8.96
N ARG A 24 -15.22 8.54 8.36
CA ARG A 24 -15.33 8.69 6.91
C ARG A 24 -14.07 8.17 6.22
N ARG A 25 -14.26 7.52 5.07
CA ARG A 25 -13.17 7.13 4.18
C ARG A 25 -12.31 8.35 3.78
N ARG A 26 -11.01 8.23 3.90
CA ARG A 26 -10.01 9.24 3.50
C ARG A 26 -9.08 8.75 2.39
N MET A 27 -8.96 7.43 2.24
CA MET A 27 -8.15 6.76 1.22
C MET A 27 -8.71 6.95 -0.19
N THR A 28 -7.84 6.93 -1.20
CA THR A 28 -8.18 7.13 -2.61
C THR A 28 -8.17 5.82 -3.40
N ILE A 29 -9.05 5.73 -4.41
CA ILE A 29 -8.99 4.67 -5.42
C ILE A 29 -7.90 5.04 -6.42
N ASP A 30 -6.81 4.24 -6.47
CA ASP A 30 -5.60 4.53 -7.23
C ASP A 30 -5.47 3.69 -8.50
N LEU A 31 -4.99 4.30 -9.60
CA LEU A 31 -4.72 3.61 -10.85
C LEU A 31 -3.22 3.40 -11.07
N ILE A 32 -2.81 2.14 -11.21
CA ILE A 32 -1.51 1.76 -11.76
C ILE A 32 -1.72 1.01 -13.07
N CYS A 33 -1.51 1.67 -14.20
CA CYS A 33 -1.67 1.07 -15.52
C CYS A 33 -0.75 -0.15 -15.73
N GLY A 34 0.48 -0.09 -15.23
CA GLY A 34 1.47 -1.17 -15.36
C GLY A 34 1.03 -2.48 -14.72
N ASN A 35 0.32 -2.46 -13.59
CA ASN A 35 -0.21 -3.66 -12.92
C ASN A 35 -1.22 -4.41 -13.79
N LEU A 36 -1.89 -3.69 -14.70
CA LEU A 36 -2.88 -4.19 -15.64
C LEU A 36 -2.28 -4.59 -16.99
N GLY A 37 -0.96 -4.43 -17.17
CA GLY A 37 -0.28 -4.64 -18.45
C GLY A 37 -0.46 -3.50 -19.46
N VAL A 38 -1.04 -2.37 -19.05
CA VAL A 38 -1.30 -1.19 -19.88
C VAL A 38 -0.07 -0.30 -19.87
N LYS A 39 0.49 -0.04 -21.07
CA LYS A 39 1.67 0.82 -21.27
C LYS A 39 1.22 2.15 -21.85
N VAL A 40 1.31 3.19 -21.06
CA VAL A 40 0.89 4.57 -21.41
C VAL A 40 1.83 5.56 -20.75
N SER A 41 1.89 6.79 -21.27
CA SER A 41 2.58 7.92 -20.64
C SER A 41 1.85 8.39 -19.39
N GLN A 42 2.54 9.22 -18.58
CA GLN A 42 1.94 9.79 -17.35
C GLN A 42 0.67 10.59 -17.67
N ARG A 43 0.64 11.35 -18.78
CA ARG A 43 -0.55 12.14 -19.19
C ARG A 43 -1.71 11.24 -19.61
N GLU A 44 -1.44 10.20 -20.40
CA GLU A 44 -2.46 9.20 -20.77
C GLU A 44 -3.01 8.45 -19.56
N ALA A 45 -2.15 8.14 -18.57
CA ALA A 45 -2.59 7.54 -17.30
C ALA A 45 -3.52 8.47 -16.51
N ILE A 46 -3.24 9.78 -16.47
CA ILE A 46 -4.11 10.81 -15.87
C ILE A 46 -5.47 10.84 -16.58
N ASP A 47 -5.48 10.83 -17.92
CA ASP A 47 -6.72 10.83 -18.71
C ASP A 47 -7.54 9.57 -18.50
N LEU A 48 -6.89 8.39 -18.44
CA LEU A 48 -7.55 7.12 -18.11
C LEU A 48 -8.14 7.14 -16.70
N ALA A 49 -7.37 7.60 -15.72
CA ALA A 49 -7.83 7.70 -14.33
C ALA A 49 -9.08 8.59 -14.21
N LYS A 50 -9.05 9.76 -14.84
CA LYS A 50 -10.18 10.69 -14.90
C LYS A 50 -11.40 10.07 -15.54
N ARG A 51 -11.27 9.46 -16.75
CA ARG A 51 -12.41 8.87 -17.49
C ARG A 51 -13.08 7.74 -16.72
N HIS A 52 -12.30 6.94 -15.98
CA HIS A 52 -12.84 5.80 -15.24
C HIS A 52 -13.16 6.10 -13.79
N GLY A 53 -12.95 7.35 -13.34
CA GLY A 53 -13.32 7.83 -12.01
C GLY A 53 -12.45 7.25 -10.89
N PHE A 54 -11.15 7.11 -11.14
CA PHE A 54 -10.15 6.97 -10.09
C PHE A 54 -9.95 8.32 -9.40
N GLU A 55 -9.33 8.29 -8.23
CA GLU A 55 -9.12 9.46 -7.37
C GLU A 55 -7.63 9.79 -7.23
N SER A 56 -6.78 8.82 -7.54
CA SER A 56 -5.33 8.99 -7.64
C SER A 56 -4.75 8.15 -8.78
N VAL A 57 -3.51 8.44 -9.15
CA VAL A 57 -2.79 7.77 -10.22
C VAL A 57 -1.32 7.58 -9.83
N PHE A 58 -0.74 6.47 -10.27
CA PHE A 58 0.67 6.16 -10.06
C PHE A 58 1.59 7.24 -10.66
N PRO A 59 2.59 7.75 -9.89
CA PRO A 59 3.61 8.65 -10.42
C PRO A 59 4.71 7.86 -11.12
N ASP A 60 4.88 8.04 -12.42
CA ASP A 60 6.03 7.50 -13.16
C ASP A 60 7.28 8.35 -12.88
N ALA A 61 8.11 7.90 -11.96
CA ALA A 61 9.31 8.64 -11.57
C ALA A 61 10.30 8.82 -12.74
N GLY A 62 10.34 7.89 -13.70
CA GLY A 62 11.18 8.00 -14.88
C GLY A 62 10.73 9.12 -15.81
N GLU A 63 9.43 9.29 -16.01
CA GLU A 63 8.90 10.44 -16.76
C GLU A 63 9.06 11.74 -15.98
N LEU A 64 8.72 11.73 -14.69
CA LEU A 64 8.86 12.91 -13.82
C LEU A 64 10.31 13.44 -13.75
N ALA A 65 11.30 12.55 -13.80
CA ALA A 65 12.71 12.93 -13.80
C ALA A 65 13.16 13.65 -15.08
N ARG A 66 12.47 13.40 -16.19
CA ARG A 66 12.78 14.03 -17.50
C ARG A 66 12.15 15.41 -17.64
N LEU A 67 11.15 15.74 -16.84
CA LEU A 67 10.48 17.02 -16.89
C LEU A 67 11.39 18.13 -16.34
N SER A 68 11.45 19.24 -17.07
CA SER A 68 12.05 20.48 -16.60
C SER A 68 11.27 21.12 -15.44
N ASP A 69 11.87 22.08 -14.76
CA ASP A 69 11.22 22.79 -13.65
C ASP A 69 9.98 23.62 -14.09
N SER A 70 9.89 23.97 -15.37
CA SER A 70 8.73 24.65 -15.94
C SER A 70 7.60 23.69 -16.36
N GLU A 71 7.90 22.42 -16.64
CA GLU A 71 6.91 21.41 -17.08
C GLU A 71 6.19 20.73 -15.91
N VAL A 72 6.87 20.59 -14.75
CA VAL A 72 6.24 19.98 -13.57
C VAL A 72 4.98 20.73 -13.11
N PRO A 73 4.96 22.08 -12.98
CA PRO A 73 3.74 22.81 -12.63
C PRO A 73 2.60 22.61 -13.61
N ALA A 74 2.89 22.48 -14.91
CA ALA A 74 1.86 22.22 -15.92
C ALA A 74 1.23 20.84 -15.73
N LEU A 75 2.05 19.79 -15.51
CA LEU A 75 1.56 18.44 -15.22
C LEU A 75 0.71 18.42 -13.92
N LEU A 76 1.13 19.11 -12.88
CA LEU A 76 0.38 19.21 -11.63
C LEU A 76 -0.95 19.98 -11.79
N ALA A 77 -0.99 20.96 -12.67
CA ALA A 77 -2.22 21.67 -13.03
C ALA A 77 -3.19 20.73 -13.78
N ASP A 78 -2.71 19.92 -14.72
CA ASP A 78 -3.50 18.91 -15.43
C ASP A 78 -4.06 17.86 -14.44
N LEU A 79 -3.23 17.35 -13.53
CA LEU A 79 -3.62 16.40 -12.49
C LEU A 79 -4.73 16.98 -11.61
N LYS A 80 -4.57 18.22 -11.13
CA LYS A 80 -5.55 18.94 -10.33
C LYS A 80 -6.86 19.20 -11.11
N ALA A 81 -6.76 19.60 -12.38
CA ALA A 81 -7.92 19.83 -13.24
C ALA A 81 -8.69 18.52 -13.52
N ALA A 82 -8.01 17.38 -13.47
CA ALA A 82 -8.61 16.07 -13.52
C ALA A 82 -9.27 15.64 -12.19
N GLY A 83 -9.09 16.39 -11.12
CA GLY A 83 -9.55 16.02 -9.76
C GLY A 83 -8.74 14.89 -9.12
N LEU A 84 -7.49 14.71 -9.56
CA LEU A 84 -6.62 13.61 -9.14
C LEU A 84 -5.47 14.10 -8.26
N VAL A 85 -4.89 13.17 -7.52
CA VAL A 85 -3.61 13.30 -6.84
C VAL A 85 -2.66 12.18 -7.27
N PHE A 86 -1.36 12.34 -7.07
CA PHE A 86 -0.45 11.20 -7.20
C PHE A 86 -0.60 10.26 -5.99
N GLY A 87 -0.60 8.94 -6.28
CA GLY A 87 -0.58 7.87 -5.31
C GLY A 87 0.82 7.59 -4.76
N ALA A 88 1.17 6.31 -4.62
CA ALA A 88 2.49 5.88 -4.19
C ALA A 88 3.33 5.40 -5.39
N GLY A 89 4.59 5.83 -5.46
CA GLY A 89 5.57 5.32 -6.42
C GLY A 89 6.18 3.99 -5.99
N PHE A 90 6.96 3.35 -6.87
CA PHE A 90 7.83 2.24 -6.51
C PHE A 90 9.18 2.73 -6.00
N LEU A 91 9.93 1.88 -5.32
CA LEU A 91 11.30 2.17 -4.93
C LEU A 91 12.24 2.03 -6.14
N GLY A 92 13.05 3.05 -6.39
CA GLY A 92 14.03 3.07 -7.49
C GLY A 92 15.33 2.31 -7.24
N VAL A 93 15.45 1.58 -6.12
CA VAL A 93 16.67 0.83 -5.74
C VAL A 93 16.35 -0.64 -5.57
N ASP A 94 17.12 -1.51 -6.22
CA ASP A 94 17.02 -2.95 -5.97
C ASP A 94 17.98 -3.40 -4.86
N PHE A 95 17.52 -3.32 -3.63
CA PHE A 95 18.24 -3.74 -2.44
C PHE A 95 18.39 -5.27 -2.31
N ARG A 96 17.76 -6.06 -3.19
CA ARG A 96 17.75 -7.52 -3.20
C ARG A 96 18.95 -8.12 -3.95
N LYS A 97 19.62 -7.32 -4.76
CA LYS A 97 20.75 -7.70 -5.60
C LYS A 97 22.07 -7.68 -4.83
N ASP A 98 23.18 -7.95 -5.53
CA ASP A 98 24.54 -7.84 -5.01
C ASP A 98 24.88 -6.42 -4.51
N ASP A 99 26.00 -6.30 -3.79
CA ASP A 99 26.39 -5.04 -3.18
C ASP A 99 26.73 -3.95 -4.22
N GLU A 100 27.26 -4.32 -5.39
CA GLU A 100 27.60 -3.36 -6.45
C GLU A 100 26.33 -2.75 -7.05
N THR A 101 25.34 -3.59 -7.38
CA THR A 101 24.03 -3.16 -7.91
C THR A 101 23.29 -2.30 -6.88
N PHE A 102 23.33 -2.68 -5.61
CA PHE A 102 22.74 -1.90 -4.54
C PHE A 102 23.42 -0.54 -4.37
N ALA A 103 24.76 -0.49 -4.33
CA ALA A 103 25.53 0.75 -4.16
C ALA A 103 25.25 1.74 -5.32
N ARG A 104 25.20 1.24 -6.56
CA ARG A 104 24.84 2.07 -7.74
C ARG A 104 23.45 2.65 -7.62
N GLY A 105 22.44 1.80 -7.33
CA GLY A 105 21.07 2.26 -7.15
C GLY A 105 20.89 3.25 -5.99
N LEU A 106 21.63 3.05 -4.90
CA LEU A 106 21.65 3.99 -3.77
C LEU A 106 22.27 5.34 -4.17
N GLY A 107 23.29 5.34 -5.02
CA GLY A 107 23.90 6.56 -5.59
C GLY A 107 22.94 7.35 -6.49
N ASP A 108 22.07 6.65 -7.24
CA ASP A 108 21.07 7.27 -8.13
C ASP A 108 19.80 7.72 -7.40
N LEU A 109 19.56 7.19 -6.19
CA LEU A 109 18.33 7.41 -5.42
C LEU A 109 18.01 8.89 -5.12
N PRO A 110 18.99 9.79 -4.81
CA PRO A 110 18.68 11.20 -4.56
C PRO A 110 18.02 11.90 -5.77
N ALA A 111 18.46 11.59 -6.99
CA ALA A 111 17.86 12.17 -8.19
C ALA A 111 16.43 11.65 -8.41
N TYR A 112 16.23 10.36 -8.21
CA TYR A 112 14.92 9.71 -8.24
C TYR A 112 13.96 10.30 -7.19
N ALA A 113 14.41 10.41 -5.94
CA ALA A 113 13.61 10.96 -4.85
C ALA A 113 13.24 12.44 -5.08
N ARG A 114 14.17 13.22 -5.62
CA ARG A 114 13.91 14.63 -5.99
C ARG A 114 12.84 14.75 -7.06
N ALA A 115 12.82 13.86 -8.07
CA ALA A 115 11.80 13.87 -9.10
C ALA A 115 10.40 13.65 -8.51
N LEU A 116 10.25 12.68 -7.62
CA LEU A 116 9.00 12.41 -6.89
C LEU A 116 8.63 13.59 -5.98
N GLN A 117 9.58 14.14 -5.23
CA GLN A 117 9.36 15.27 -4.32
C GLN A 117 8.84 16.52 -5.06
N ARG A 118 9.43 16.87 -6.22
CA ARG A 118 8.99 18.00 -7.07
C ARG A 118 7.53 17.83 -7.53
N ALA A 119 7.11 16.57 -7.77
CA ALA A 119 5.74 16.24 -8.13
C ALA A 119 4.79 16.14 -6.94
N GLY A 120 5.24 16.45 -5.72
CA GLY A 120 4.41 16.38 -4.52
C GLY A 120 4.13 14.97 -4.01
N VAL A 121 4.79 13.94 -4.57
CA VAL A 121 4.70 12.56 -4.10
C VAL A 121 5.34 12.44 -2.72
N ARG A 122 4.73 11.66 -1.82
CA ARG A 122 5.19 11.46 -0.43
C ARG A 122 5.36 10.00 -0.05
N ARG A 123 5.03 9.06 -0.95
CA ARG A 123 4.92 7.64 -0.66
C ARG A 123 5.62 6.83 -1.74
N THR A 124 6.45 5.88 -1.34
CA THR A 124 7.06 4.87 -2.22
C THR A 124 6.94 3.50 -1.56
N GLY A 125 6.86 2.43 -2.35
CA GLY A 125 6.74 1.07 -1.83
C GLY A 125 7.68 0.10 -2.52
N THR A 126 7.95 -1.02 -1.84
CA THR A 126 8.69 -2.15 -2.37
C THR A 126 8.30 -3.43 -1.65
N TRP A 127 8.44 -4.56 -2.34
CA TRP A 127 8.20 -5.88 -1.76
C TRP A 127 9.48 -6.48 -1.15
N LEU A 128 9.30 -7.37 -0.17
CA LEU A 128 10.36 -8.10 0.51
C LEU A 128 10.42 -9.54 -0.02
N PRO A 129 11.62 -10.09 -0.35
CA PRO A 129 11.72 -11.47 -0.80
C PRO A 129 11.36 -12.42 0.35
N PRO A 130 10.41 -13.35 0.14
CA PRO A 130 9.90 -14.22 1.22
C PRO A 130 10.79 -15.44 1.49
N SER A 131 11.83 -15.67 0.70
CA SER A 131 12.75 -16.81 0.84
C SER A 131 14.09 -16.55 0.17
N SER A 132 15.12 -17.34 0.54
CA SER A 132 16.47 -17.28 -0.02
C SER A 132 17.10 -18.67 -0.11
N ASP A 133 17.95 -18.89 -1.12
CA ASP A 133 18.78 -20.11 -1.20
C ASP A 133 20.13 -19.97 -0.50
N SER A 134 20.58 -18.74 -0.26
CA SER A 134 21.93 -18.42 0.23
C SER A 134 21.97 -17.79 1.61
N LEU A 135 20.96 -17.04 2.00
CA LEU A 135 20.92 -16.32 3.27
C LEU A 135 20.00 -17.03 4.27
N THR A 136 20.52 -17.39 5.43
CA THR A 136 19.68 -17.79 6.56
C THR A 136 18.77 -16.64 6.99
N TYR A 137 17.70 -16.91 7.75
CA TYR A 137 16.76 -15.89 8.22
C TYR A 137 17.47 -14.67 8.83
N MET A 138 18.36 -14.89 9.80
CA MET A 138 19.06 -13.81 10.49
C MET A 138 20.04 -13.03 9.61
N GLN A 139 20.70 -13.70 8.67
CA GLN A 139 21.59 -13.02 7.71
C GLN A 139 20.76 -12.13 6.77
N HIS A 140 19.64 -12.66 6.27
CA HIS A 140 18.74 -11.93 5.38
C HIS A 140 18.12 -10.73 6.11
N PHE A 141 17.64 -10.91 7.35
CA PHE A 141 17.07 -9.88 8.19
C PHE A 141 18.04 -8.72 8.42
N LYS A 142 19.26 -9.02 8.86
CA LYS A 142 20.30 -8.00 9.11
C LYS A 142 20.71 -7.25 7.83
N GLN A 143 20.88 -7.97 6.72
CA GLN A 143 21.24 -7.36 5.44
C GLN A 143 20.12 -6.44 4.95
N THR A 144 18.87 -6.91 4.98
CA THR A 144 17.70 -6.15 4.55
C THR A 144 17.51 -4.90 5.43
N ALA A 145 17.57 -5.04 6.76
CA ALA A 145 17.46 -3.91 7.67
C ALA A 145 18.55 -2.85 7.42
N ARG A 146 19.82 -3.27 7.25
CA ARG A 146 20.92 -2.36 6.95
C ARG A 146 20.69 -1.59 5.65
N ARG A 147 20.42 -2.31 4.55
CA ARG A 147 20.23 -1.67 3.23
C ARG A 147 19.01 -0.75 3.19
N LEU A 148 17.87 -1.18 3.74
CA LEU A 148 16.66 -0.36 3.77
C LEU A 148 16.79 0.85 4.71
N ARG A 149 17.60 0.77 5.76
CA ARG A 149 17.94 1.95 6.58
C ARG A 149 18.68 3.02 5.77
N GLU A 150 19.64 2.62 4.93
CA GLU A 150 20.36 3.56 4.05
C GLU A 150 19.40 4.20 3.03
N VAL A 151 18.57 3.38 2.38
CA VAL A 151 17.52 3.84 1.44
C VAL A 151 16.55 4.81 2.12
N ALA A 152 16.04 4.46 3.30
CA ALA A 152 15.05 5.26 4.00
C ALA A 152 15.59 6.62 4.47
N ARG A 153 16.89 6.71 4.80
CA ARG A 153 17.53 8.00 5.09
C ARG A 153 17.49 8.93 3.88
N VAL A 154 17.92 8.45 2.71
CA VAL A 154 17.88 9.25 1.48
C VAL A 154 16.46 9.66 1.13
N LEU A 155 15.49 8.75 1.23
CA LEU A 155 14.08 9.08 1.00
C LEU A 155 13.56 10.12 2.00
N GLY A 156 13.97 10.02 3.27
CA GLY A 156 13.62 10.97 4.32
C GLY A 156 14.10 12.39 4.06
N ASP A 157 15.31 12.56 3.51
CA ASP A 157 15.87 13.85 3.10
C ASP A 157 15.01 14.54 2.00
N HIS A 158 14.19 13.77 1.31
CA HIS A 158 13.22 14.22 0.30
C HIS A 158 11.75 14.11 0.76
N GLU A 159 11.51 13.98 2.06
CA GLU A 159 10.16 13.87 2.66
C GLU A 159 9.33 12.69 2.14
N LEU A 160 9.99 11.65 1.64
CA LEU A 160 9.35 10.43 1.14
C LEU A 160 9.29 9.37 2.24
N ARG A 161 8.17 8.64 2.28
CA ARG A 161 7.98 7.47 3.12
C ARG A 161 8.24 6.21 2.30
N LEU A 162 8.83 5.20 2.95
CA LEU A 162 9.10 3.88 2.38
C LEU A 162 8.13 2.84 2.95
N GLY A 163 7.30 2.23 2.11
CA GLY A 163 6.45 1.10 2.44
C GLY A 163 7.12 -0.23 2.13
N LEU A 164 7.02 -1.18 3.04
CA LEU A 164 7.54 -2.52 2.90
C LEU A 164 6.38 -3.52 2.83
N GLU A 165 6.34 -4.31 1.77
CA GLU A 165 5.34 -5.33 1.53
C GLU A 165 5.92 -6.71 1.81
N TYR A 166 5.30 -7.47 2.69
CA TYR A 166 5.60 -8.89 2.86
C TYR A 166 4.86 -9.73 1.82
N VAL A 167 5.42 -10.90 1.48
CA VAL A 167 4.84 -11.82 0.49
C VAL A 167 4.34 -13.07 1.20
N GLY A 168 3.02 -13.14 1.46
CA GLY A 168 2.37 -14.11 2.32
C GLY A 168 2.18 -15.54 1.76
N PRO A 169 2.02 -15.78 0.43
CA PRO A 169 1.73 -17.13 -0.09
C PRO A 169 2.79 -18.17 0.27
N LYS A 170 2.31 -19.35 0.71
CA LYS A 170 3.18 -20.50 1.03
C LYS A 170 4.02 -20.93 -0.18
N THR A 171 3.46 -20.86 -1.38
CA THR A 171 4.16 -21.15 -2.63
C THR A 171 5.36 -20.24 -2.87
N ALA A 172 5.45 -19.09 -2.20
CA ALA A 172 6.56 -18.14 -2.30
C ALA A 172 7.57 -18.29 -1.15
N TRP A 173 7.10 -18.28 0.12
CA TRP A 173 8.03 -18.35 1.25
C TRP A 173 8.62 -19.76 1.47
N ALA A 174 7.96 -20.84 1.03
CA ALA A 174 8.48 -22.19 1.04
C ALA A 174 9.23 -22.59 -0.24
N ALA A 175 9.37 -21.67 -1.22
CA ALA A 175 9.96 -22.00 -2.53
C ALA A 175 11.47 -22.24 -2.49
N ARG A 176 12.18 -21.73 -1.48
CA ARG A 176 13.64 -21.78 -1.37
C ARG A 176 14.09 -22.37 -0.05
N ARG A 177 15.40 -22.64 0.04
CA ARG A 177 16.03 -23.33 1.18
C ARG A 177 15.73 -22.67 2.53
N TYR A 178 15.75 -21.35 2.58
CA TYR A 178 15.56 -20.58 3.81
C TYR A 178 14.33 -19.68 3.66
N PRO A 179 13.21 -20.00 4.36
CA PRO A 179 12.08 -19.06 4.47
C PRO A 179 12.54 -17.74 5.10
N PHE A 180 11.87 -16.66 4.68
CA PHE A 180 12.07 -15.35 5.26
C PHE A 180 10.72 -14.75 5.63
N LEU A 181 10.72 -13.52 6.18
CA LEU A 181 9.51 -12.88 6.67
C LEU A 181 8.41 -12.82 5.61
N HIS A 182 7.18 -13.14 6.04
CA HIS A 182 6.02 -13.28 5.17
C HIS A 182 4.69 -12.95 5.87
N THR A 183 4.78 -12.29 7.05
CA THR A 183 3.62 -11.85 7.85
C THR A 183 3.75 -10.38 8.23
N LEU A 184 2.62 -9.77 8.62
CA LEU A 184 2.57 -8.41 9.14
C LEU A 184 3.45 -8.25 10.39
N ALA A 185 3.39 -9.20 11.32
CA ALA A 185 4.16 -9.15 12.56
C ALA A 185 5.68 -9.13 12.31
N GLU A 186 6.18 -10.06 11.48
CA GLU A 186 7.60 -10.13 11.12
C GLU A 186 8.08 -8.86 10.39
N THR A 187 7.21 -8.29 9.53
CA THR A 187 7.54 -7.04 8.81
C THR A 187 7.63 -5.86 9.78
N ARG A 188 6.78 -5.81 10.80
CA ARG A 188 6.87 -4.80 11.85
C ARG A 188 8.16 -4.91 12.66
N GLU A 189 8.65 -6.14 12.93
CA GLU A 189 9.96 -6.35 13.56
C GLU A 189 11.10 -5.79 12.69
N LEU A 190 11.05 -6.03 11.38
CA LEU A 190 12.02 -5.46 10.44
C LEU A 190 11.97 -3.92 10.43
N ILE A 191 10.77 -3.32 10.42
CA ILE A 191 10.59 -1.87 10.48
C ILE A 191 11.17 -1.31 11.79
N ALA A 192 10.93 -1.97 12.91
CA ALA A 192 11.50 -1.58 14.21
C ALA A 192 13.04 -1.67 14.20
N GLU A 193 13.62 -2.72 13.60
CA GLU A 193 15.07 -2.84 13.43
C GLU A 193 15.64 -1.75 12.51
N ILE A 194 14.95 -1.35 11.45
CA ILE A 194 15.36 -0.21 10.60
C ILE A 194 15.40 1.08 11.42
N GLY A 195 14.45 1.30 12.32
CA GLY A 195 14.48 2.35 13.33
C GLY A 195 14.30 3.77 12.79
N LEU A 196 13.63 3.95 11.64
CA LEU A 196 13.34 5.26 11.04
C LEU A 196 11.83 5.48 10.91
N THR A 197 11.38 6.70 11.23
CA THR A 197 9.96 7.05 11.30
C THR A 197 9.26 7.16 9.95
N ASN A 198 10.02 7.28 8.86
CA ASN A 198 9.50 7.32 7.50
C ASN A 198 9.36 5.93 6.84
N VAL A 199 9.58 4.85 7.59
CA VAL A 199 9.36 3.47 7.12
C VAL A 199 8.05 2.93 7.68
N GLY A 200 7.26 2.28 6.83
CA GLY A 200 5.99 1.68 7.18
C GLY A 200 5.66 0.49 6.27
N LEU A 201 4.40 0.13 6.21
CA LEU A 201 3.89 -1.05 5.50
C LEU A 201 3.32 -0.67 4.12
N VAL A 202 3.49 -1.54 3.14
CA VAL A 202 2.52 -1.74 2.07
C VAL A 202 1.64 -2.92 2.51
N LEU A 203 0.35 -2.69 2.65
CA LEU A 203 -0.61 -3.73 3.00
C LEU A 203 -1.30 -4.22 1.72
N ASP A 204 -1.09 -5.47 1.36
CA ASP A 204 -1.81 -6.12 0.27
C ASP A 204 -2.82 -7.12 0.86
N SER A 205 -4.08 -7.03 0.45
CA SER A 205 -5.14 -7.94 0.87
C SER A 205 -4.85 -9.40 0.51
N TRP A 206 -4.14 -9.64 -0.59
CA TRP A 206 -3.66 -10.96 -1.00
C TRP A 206 -2.65 -11.53 0.02
N HIS A 207 -1.65 -10.74 0.38
CA HIS A 207 -0.63 -11.17 1.34
C HIS A 207 -1.20 -11.27 2.75
N TRP A 208 -2.07 -10.35 3.16
CA TRP A 208 -2.83 -10.39 4.41
C TRP A 208 -3.65 -11.69 4.53
N TYR A 209 -4.39 -12.07 3.48
CA TYR A 209 -5.15 -13.31 3.44
C TYR A 209 -4.23 -14.52 3.57
N HIS A 210 -3.13 -14.58 2.81
CA HIS A 210 -2.22 -15.72 2.81
C HIS A 210 -1.43 -15.87 4.11
N ALA A 211 -1.02 -14.80 4.74
CA ALA A 211 -0.35 -14.81 6.03
C ALA A 211 -1.28 -15.25 7.18
N GLY A 212 -2.60 -15.16 6.96
CA GLY A 212 -3.58 -15.42 8.01
C GLY A 212 -3.71 -14.28 9.02
N ASP A 213 -3.25 -13.09 8.65
CA ASP A 213 -3.42 -11.87 9.42
C ASP A 213 -4.91 -11.50 9.49
N SER A 214 -5.33 -10.82 10.54
CA SER A 214 -6.73 -10.46 10.80
C SER A 214 -7.00 -8.97 10.62
N ALA A 215 -8.27 -8.59 10.52
CA ALA A 215 -8.67 -7.19 10.57
C ALA A 215 -8.24 -6.49 11.87
N ALA A 216 -8.19 -7.22 12.99
CA ALA A 216 -7.72 -6.70 14.27
C ALA A 216 -6.22 -6.34 14.25
N ASP A 217 -5.40 -7.08 13.50
CA ASP A 217 -3.99 -6.76 13.33
C ASP A 217 -3.82 -5.43 12.58
N ILE A 218 -4.65 -5.16 11.57
CA ILE A 218 -4.68 -3.85 10.88
C ILE A 218 -5.19 -2.75 11.82
N GLN A 219 -6.23 -3.00 12.61
CA GLN A 219 -6.77 -2.03 13.57
C GLN A 219 -5.78 -1.70 14.70
N GLY A 220 -4.80 -2.55 14.96
CA GLY A 220 -3.68 -2.28 15.87
C GLY A 220 -2.59 -1.35 15.28
N LEU A 221 -2.74 -0.91 14.02
CA LEU A 221 -1.84 0.04 13.37
C LEU A 221 -2.38 1.47 13.50
N ARG A 222 -1.53 2.43 13.15
CA ARG A 222 -1.91 3.84 12.95
C ARG A 222 -1.86 4.16 11.46
N ASN A 223 -2.55 5.22 11.02
CA ASN A 223 -2.41 5.73 9.65
C ASN A 223 -0.93 5.92 9.25
N ALA A 224 -0.12 6.43 10.19
CA ALA A 224 1.32 6.64 9.96
C ALA A 224 2.11 5.35 9.73
N ASP A 225 1.59 4.19 10.09
CA ASP A 225 2.29 2.91 9.92
C ASP A 225 2.04 2.31 8.51
N VAL A 226 1.05 2.82 7.74
CA VAL A 226 0.69 2.33 6.40
C VAL A 226 1.06 3.36 5.33
N VAL A 227 1.83 2.94 4.32
CA VAL A 227 2.31 3.80 3.23
C VAL A 227 1.47 3.66 1.98
N ALA A 228 1.15 2.44 1.57
CA ALA A 228 0.30 2.14 0.43
C ALA A 228 -0.50 0.87 0.68
N VAL A 229 -1.55 0.65 -0.11
CA VAL A 229 -2.42 -0.52 0.00
C VAL A 229 -2.68 -1.11 -1.38
N ASP A 230 -2.56 -2.44 -1.49
CA ASP A 230 -2.97 -3.21 -2.65
C ASP A 230 -4.22 -4.03 -2.32
N LEU A 231 -5.19 -4.03 -3.22
CA LEU A 231 -6.46 -4.72 -3.07
C LEU A 231 -6.66 -5.74 -4.20
N ASN A 232 -6.80 -6.98 -3.84
CA ASN A 232 -6.91 -8.12 -4.74
C ASN A 232 -7.94 -9.12 -4.20
N ASP A 233 -8.30 -10.10 -5.03
CA ASP A 233 -9.06 -11.27 -4.63
C ASP A 233 -8.30 -12.55 -5.01
N ALA A 234 -8.76 -13.70 -4.53
CA ALA A 234 -8.12 -15.00 -4.74
C ALA A 234 -8.99 -15.92 -5.60
N PRO A 235 -8.39 -16.82 -6.41
CA PRO A 235 -9.15 -17.81 -7.16
C PRO A 235 -9.88 -18.78 -6.21
N ALA A 236 -11.18 -18.98 -6.45
CA ALA A 236 -12.03 -19.80 -5.57
C ALA A 236 -11.81 -21.31 -5.73
N ASP A 237 -11.32 -21.73 -6.89
CA ASP A 237 -11.12 -23.13 -7.28
C ASP A 237 -9.72 -23.67 -6.95
N VAL A 238 -8.83 -22.82 -6.41
CA VAL A 238 -7.47 -23.21 -6.03
C VAL A 238 -7.32 -23.18 -4.51
N PRO A 239 -6.89 -24.31 -3.88
CA PRO A 239 -6.63 -24.33 -2.44
C PRO A 239 -5.60 -23.25 -2.04
N LYS A 240 -5.82 -22.56 -0.91
CA LYS A 240 -5.00 -21.45 -0.43
C LYS A 240 -3.49 -21.72 -0.51
N ASP A 241 -3.02 -22.87 -0.03
CA ASP A 241 -1.61 -23.27 -0.01
C ASP A 241 -1.02 -23.58 -1.40
N GLN A 242 -1.85 -23.61 -2.44
CA GLN A 242 -1.45 -23.84 -3.83
C GLN A 242 -1.58 -22.56 -4.68
N GLN A 243 -2.21 -21.53 -4.15
CA GLN A 243 -2.34 -20.25 -4.84
C GLN A 243 -0.97 -19.60 -5.05
N ARG A 244 -0.81 -18.94 -6.21
CA ARG A 244 0.46 -18.37 -6.64
C ARG A 244 0.37 -16.86 -6.69
N ASP A 245 1.40 -16.20 -6.25
CA ASP A 245 1.47 -14.75 -6.16
C ASP A 245 1.19 -14.01 -7.49
N ASN A 246 1.55 -14.60 -8.61
CA ASN A 246 1.34 -14.03 -9.94
C ASN A 246 0.02 -14.46 -10.64
N ALA A 247 -0.94 -14.97 -9.89
CA ALA A 247 -2.24 -15.46 -10.40
C ALA A 247 -3.35 -15.12 -9.40
N ARG A 248 -3.62 -13.84 -9.27
CA ARG A 248 -4.64 -13.26 -8.40
C ARG A 248 -5.87 -12.90 -9.22
N GLU A 249 -6.93 -12.47 -8.54
CA GLU A 249 -8.15 -11.97 -9.16
C GLU A 249 -8.35 -10.47 -8.89
N LEU A 250 -9.15 -9.81 -9.74
CA LEU A 250 -9.59 -8.46 -9.47
C LEU A 250 -10.38 -8.40 -8.16
N PRO A 251 -10.33 -7.29 -7.42
CA PRO A 251 -11.09 -7.12 -6.18
C PRO A 251 -12.57 -7.50 -6.37
N MET A 252 -13.13 -8.27 -5.42
CA MET A 252 -14.53 -8.71 -5.43
C MET A 252 -14.93 -9.64 -6.58
N ALA A 253 -13.96 -10.27 -7.29
CA ALA A 253 -14.26 -11.19 -8.38
C ALA A 253 -14.84 -12.51 -7.87
N THR A 254 -14.33 -13.04 -6.78
CA THR A 254 -14.70 -14.33 -6.19
C THR A 254 -15.28 -14.20 -4.79
N GLY A 255 -14.87 -13.21 -4.01
CA GLY A 255 -15.25 -13.04 -2.62
C GLY A 255 -14.49 -13.96 -1.65
N VAL A 256 -13.40 -14.58 -2.09
CA VAL A 256 -12.55 -15.42 -1.22
C VAL A 256 -11.82 -14.57 -0.18
N ILE A 257 -11.35 -13.39 -0.57
CA ILE A 257 -10.75 -12.43 0.35
C ILE A 257 -11.84 -11.49 0.86
N ASP A 258 -11.97 -11.37 2.18
CA ASP A 258 -12.92 -10.43 2.79
C ASP A 258 -12.43 -8.97 2.65
N ALA A 259 -12.64 -8.41 1.46
CA ALA A 259 -12.32 -7.02 1.15
C ALA A 259 -13.06 -6.03 2.06
N GLY A 260 -14.26 -6.39 2.54
CA GLY A 260 -15.04 -5.56 3.45
C GLY A 260 -14.37 -5.41 4.82
N ALA A 261 -13.96 -6.53 5.44
CA ALA A 261 -13.21 -6.51 6.70
C ALA A 261 -11.88 -5.76 6.56
N PHE A 262 -11.15 -6.01 5.48
CA PHE A 262 -9.87 -5.36 5.19
C PHE A 262 -10.02 -3.84 5.05
N LEU A 263 -10.92 -3.37 4.21
CA LEU A 263 -11.14 -1.94 3.96
C LEU A 263 -11.72 -1.21 5.19
N LYS A 264 -12.66 -1.84 5.93
CA LYS A 264 -13.22 -1.25 7.16
C LYS A 264 -12.13 -1.10 8.25
N ALA A 265 -11.17 -2.03 8.34
CA ALA A 265 -10.04 -1.90 9.26
C ALA A 265 -9.15 -0.70 8.88
N LEU A 266 -8.90 -0.45 7.58
CA LEU A 266 -8.19 0.74 7.11
C LEU A 266 -8.92 2.04 7.41
N VAL A 267 -10.26 2.08 7.27
CA VAL A 267 -11.08 3.24 7.68
C VAL A 267 -10.95 3.48 9.18
N ALA A 268 -10.99 2.43 10.00
CA ALA A 268 -10.91 2.54 11.46
C ALA A 268 -9.60 3.17 11.94
N ILE A 269 -8.47 2.92 11.25
CA ILE A 269 -7.18 3.55 11.57
C ILE A 269 -7.01 4.93 10.90
N GLY A 270 -8.02 5.39 10.15
CA GLY A 270 -7.99 6.68 9.44
C GLY A 270 -7.01 6.72 8.27
N TYR A 271 -6.74 5.57 7.62
CA TYR A 271 -5.81 5.52 6.49
C TYR A 271 -6.25 6.49 5.37
N ASP A 272 -5.28 7.28 4.88
CA ASP A 272 -5.53 8.38 3.92
C ASP A 272 -4.71 8.28 2.63
N GLY A 273 -4.08 7.12 2.40
CA GLY A 273 -3.26 6.88 1.22
C GLY A 273 -3.99 6.20 0.07
N PRO A 274 -3.25 5.84 -1.00
CA PRO A 274 -3.79 5.16 -2.17
C PRO A 274 -4.12 3.69 -1.88
N VAL A 275 -5.22 3.21 -2.48
CA VAL A 275 -5.58 1.79 -2.56
C VAL A 275 -5.71 1.44 -4.04
N ARG A 276 -4.91 0.49 -4.51
CA ARG A 276 -4.81 0.12 -5.91
C ARG A 276 -5.04 -1.38 -6.12
N ALA A 277 -5.43 -1.77 -7.32
CA ALA A 277 -5.50 -3.17 -7.70
C ALA A 277 -4.15 -3.65 -8.26
N GLU A 278 -3.71 -4.84 -7.83
CA GLU A 278 -2.54 -5.53 -8.36
C GLU A 278 -2.88 -7.00 -8.69
N PRO A 279 -3.75 -7.25 -9.66
CA PRO A 279 -4.32 -8.57 -9.85
C PRO A 279 -3.35 -9.60 -10.42
N PHE A 280 -2.24 -9.20 -11.05
CA PHE A 280 -1.37 -10.10 -11.82
C PHE A 280 -2.16 -11.13 -12.65
N ASN A 281 -3.31 -10.68 -13.19
CA ASN A 281 -4.28 -11.51 -13.86
C ASN A 281 -4.03 -11.53 -15.38
N GLU A 282 -3.84 -12.72 -15.94
CA GLU A 282 -3.52 -12.86 -17.35
C GLU A 282 -4.68 -12.44 -18.25
N ALA A 283 -5.94 -12.71 -17.85
CA ALA A 283 -7.11 -12.29 -18.62
C ALA A 283 -7.22 -10.77 -18.69
N VAL A 284 -7.00 -10.06 -17.57
CA VAL A 284 -6.97 -8.59 -17.54
C VAL A 284 -5.86 -8.04 -18.42
N ARG A 285 -4.66 -8.64 -18.35
CA ARG A 285 -3.50 -8.19 -19.15
C ARG A 285 -3.65 -8.40 -20.66
N LYS A 286 -4.56 -9.28 -21.09
CA LYS A 286 -4.90 -9.52 -22.49
C LYS A 286 -6.02 -8.63 -23.02
N MET A 287 -6.72 -7.90 -22.13
CA MET A 287 -7.75 -6.95 -22.56
C MET A 287 -7.14 -5.74 -23.28
N PRO A 288 -7.89 -5.11 -24.19
CA PRO A 288 -7.54 -3.77 -24.66
C PRO A 288 -7.35 -2.81 -23.45
N PRO A 289 -6.41 -1.85 -23.53
CA PRO A 289 -6.09 -0.97 -22.41
C PRO A 289 -7.29 -0.32 -21.71
N GLU A 290 -8.20 0.22 -22.50
CA GLU A 290 -9.42 0.88 -22.01
C GLU A 290 -10.34 -0.10 -21.25
N GLU A 291 -10.47 -1.33 -21.74
CA GLU A 291 -11.31 -2.37 -21.12
C GLU A 291 -10.70 -2.87 -19.79
N ALA A 292 -9.36 -3.06 -19.76
CA ALA A 292 -8.65 -3.45 -18.56
C ALA A 292 -8.82 -2.41 -17.44
N VAL A 293 -8.67 -1.13 -17.77
CA VAL A 293 -8.86 -0.03 -16.82
C VAL A 293 -10.32 0.07 -16.36
N ALA A 294 -11.29 -0.06 -17.30
CA ALA A 294 -12.71 -0.03 -16.99
C ALA A 294 -13.13 -1.20 -16.08
N ALA A 295 -12.63 -2.42 -16.34
CA ALA A 295 -12.91 -3.59 -15.50
C ALA A 295 -12.35 -3.41 -14.09
N THR A 296 -11.12 -2.91 -13.98
CA THR A 296 -10.48 -2.62 -12.68
C THR A 296 -11.23 -1.53 -11.92
N ALA A 297 -11.64 -0.45 -12.59
CA ALA A 297 -12.44 0.62 -11.96
C ALA A 297 -13.76 0.10 -11.39
N ARG A 298 -14.47 -0.78 -12.12
CA ARG A 298 -15.71 -1.40 -11.63
C ARG A 298 -15.46 -2.28 -10.40
N ALA A 299 -14.38 -3.07 -10.41
CA ALA A 299 -13.99 -3.93 -9.30
C ALA A 299 -13.67 -3.13 -8.04
N MET A 300 -12.85 -2.09 -8.19
CA MET A 300 -12.48 -1.18 -7.09
C MET A 300 -13.70 -0.46 -6.52
N LYS A 301 -14.57 0.10 -7.37
CA LYS A 301 -15.81 0.78 -6.92
C LYS A 301 -16.75 -0.17 -6.19
N LYS A 302 -16.87 -1.43 -6.66
CA LYS A 302 -17.67 -2.47 -5.98
C LYS A 302 -17.11 -2.75 -4.57
N ALA A 303 -15.79 -2.83 -4.41
CA ALA A 303 -15.15 -3.03 -3.11
C ALA A 303 -15.37 -1.83 -2.18
N PHE A 304 -15.19 -0.62 -2.68
CA PHE A 304 -15.37 0.60 -1.89
C PHE A 304 -16.81 0.87 -1.48
N ALA A 305 -17.80 0.41 -2.25
CA ALA A 305 -19.22 0.49 -1.89
C ALA A 305 -19.56 -0.28 -0.59
N LEU A 306 -18.70 -1.22 -0.16
CA LEU A 306 -18.83 -1.91 1.13
C LEU A 306 -18.60 -1.00 2.35
N LEU A 307 -18.10 0.21 2.13
CA LEU A 307 -17.84 1.22 3.16
C LEU A 307 -19.02 2.17 3.37
N ASP A 308 -20.00 2.16 2.46
CA ASP A 308 -21.15 3.09 2.46
C ASP A 308 -22.36 2.51 3.23
N GLY A 309 -22.19 1.29 3.83
CA GLY A 309 -23.26 0.54 4.52
C GLY A 309 -23.07 0.37 6.01
#